data_d4cec98955e2b0ffbb97c99c03993af7
#
_entry.id   d4cec98955e2b0ffbb97c99c03993af7
#
_cell.length_a   1.000
_cell.length_b   1.000
_cell.length_c   1.000
_cell.angle_alpha   90.00
_cell.angle_beta   90.00
_cell.angle_gamma   90.00
#
_symmetry.space_group_name_H-M   'P 1'
#
loop_
_entity.id
_entity.type
_entity.pdbx_description
1 polymer ?
#
loop_
_entity_poly.entity_id
_entity_poly.type
_entity_poly.pdbx_seq_one_letter_code
_entity_poly.pdbx_strand_id
1 'polypeptide(L)'
;MIDLSIVMPCLNEERTIATCIEEASGFIKSSGLSGEIIVVDNNSTDSSAKIAKKMGARVVFEQKPGYGNALRAGLAKAKGEVIIMGDCDMTYDFSNLHEMYDLLQKNDLVIGDRFKGGIRKGAMPLSHHIGVRGLSLVGRMRYGTDVKDFHCGLRGIRNEALGKVDYRTTGMEFATEMIAEAVRNDLTIAQTPVILRNSVKGRRPKLNTIRDGFRHLNYIIWQ
;
A
#
# COMPACT_ATOMS: atom_id res chain seq x y z
N MET A 1 -12.36 -8.21 19.22
CA MET A 1 -11.08 -8.21 18.50
C MET A 1 -11.32 -7.44 17.20
N ILE A 2 -10.38 -6.72 16.63
CA ILE A 2 -10.56 -6.04 15.35
C ILE A 2 -10.09 -6.98 14.25
N ASP A 3 -10.95 -7.26 13.25
CA ASP A 3 -10.63 -8.19 12.18
C ASP A 3 -9.72 -7.54 11.14
N LEU A 4 -9.98 -6.25 10.81
CA LEU A 4 -9.29 -5.54 9.73
C LEU A 4 -8.87 -4.12 10.12
N SER A 5 -7.61 -3.77 9.84
CA SER A 5 -7.14 -2.39 9.78
C SER A 5 -6.85 -2.00 8.34
N ILE A 6 -7.41 -0.86 7.87
CA ILE A 6 -7.05 -0.28 6.58
C ILE A 6 -6.15 0.92 6.83
N VAL A 7 -4.93 0.87 6.32
CA VAL A 7 -3.89 1.90 6.52
C VAL A 7 -3.68 2.69 5.24
N MET A 8 -3.84 4.00 5.32
CA MET A 8 -3.72 4.93 4.18
C MET A 8 -2.64 5.97 4.47
N PRO A 9 -1.45 5.92 3.82
CA PRO A 9 -0.49 7.01 3.88
C PRO A 9 -1.04 8.23 3.15
N CYS A 10 -0.96 9.40 3.78
CA CYS A 10 -1.55 10.63 3.29
C CYS A 10 -0.55 11.79 3.28
N LEU A 11 -0.46 12.49 2.15
CA LEU A 11 0.26 13.75 2.02
C LEU A 11 -0.46 14.63 1.00
N ASN A 12 -1.17 15.68 1.46
CA ASN A 12 -1.91 16.60 0.58
C ASN A 12 -2.87 15.88 -0.38
N GLU A 13 -3.87 15.20 0.19
CA GLU A 13 -4.89 14.43 -0.54
C GLU A 13 -6.32 14.87 -0.18
N GLU A 14 -6.52 16.17 0.16
CA GLU A 14 -7.84 16.68 0.59
C GLU A 14 -8.96 16.43 -0.42
N ARG A 15 -8.62 16.26 -1.72
CA ARG A 15 -9.58 16.03 -2.80
C ARG A 15 -10.03 14.57 -2.94
N THR A 16 -9.32 13.64 -2.34
CA THR A 16 -9.47 12.20 -2.59
C THR A 16 -9.72 11.41 -1.32
N ILE A 17 -9.19 11.87 -0.19
CA ILE A 17 -9.19 11.13 1.07
C ILE A 17 -10.61 10.78 1.55
N ALA A 18 -11.60 11.68 1.38
CA ALA A 18 -12.98 11.42 1.80
C ALA A 18 -13.55 10.19 1.07
N THR A 19 -13.44 10.16 -0.26
CA THR A 19 -13.93 9.04 -1.09
C THR A 19 -13.22 7.73 -0.75
N CYS A 20 -11.90 7.76 -0.53
CA CYS A 20 -11.17 6.54 -0.13
C CYS A 20 -11.64 6.01 1.23
N ILE A 21 -11.93 6.89 2.20
CA ILE A 21 -12.47 6.49 3.49
C ILE A 21 -13.91 5.96 3.35
N GLU A 22 -14.74 6.58 2.51
CA GLU A 22 -16.10 6.09 2.22
C GLU A 22 -16.09 4.70 1.61
N GLU A 23 -15.25 4.44 0.59
CA GLU A 23 -15.08 3.12 -0.02
C GLU A 23 -14.65 2.08 1.03
N ALA A 24 -13.62 2.39 1.85
CA ALA A 24 -13.12 1.51 2.89
C ALA A 24 -14.16 1.24 3.99
N SER A 25 -14.88 2.27 4.44
CA SER A 25 -15.95 2.13 5.43
C SER A 25 -17.11 1.30 4.89
N GLY A 26 -17.45 1.51 3.60
CA GLY A 26 -18.47 0.72 2.90
C GLY A 26 -18.10 -0.75 2.84
N PHE A 27 -16.85 -1.07 2.51
CA PHE A 27 -16.33 -2.43 2.50
C PHE A 27 -16.42 -3.09 3.89
N ILE A 28 -15.89 -2.46 4.93
CA ILE A 28 -15.94 -2.96 6.31
C ILE A 28 -17.39 -3.27 6.71
N LYS A 29 -18.30 -2.34 6.45
CA LYS A 29 -19.72 -2.50 6.80
C LYS A 29 -20.40 -3.63 6.03
N SER A 30 -20.19 -3.71 4.71
CA SER A 30 -20.83 -4.72 3.86
C SER A 30 -20.30 -6.13 4.10
N SER A 31 -19.04 -6.25 4.53
CA SER A 31 -18.42 -7.54 4.87
C SER A 31 -18.76 -8.03 6.28
N GLY A 32 -19.44 -7.23 7.11
CA GLY A 32 -19.76 -7.58 8.49
C GLY A 32 -18.54 -7.66 9.41
N LEU A 33 -17.39 -7.12 8.98
CA LEU A 33 -16.14 -7.14 9.73
C LEU A 33 -16.11 -6.06 10.82
N SER A 34 -15.45 -6.36 11.94
CA SER A 34 -14.99 -5.33 12.86
C SER A 34 -13.73 -4.70 12.32
N GLY A 35 -13.76 -3.42 11.93
CA GLY A 35 -12.63 -2.79 11.27
C GLY A 35 -12.34 -1.37 11.73
N GLU A 36 -11.13 -0.91 11.49
CA GLU A 36 -10.69 0.47 11.67
C GLU A 36 -10.01 1.00 10.40
N ILE A 37 -10.09 2.31 10.21
CA ILE A 37 -9.36 3.02 9.15
C ILE A 37 -8.34 3.93 9.82
N ILE A 38 -7.09 3.82 9.42
CA ILE A 38 -5.96 4.61 9.89
C ILE A 38 -5.43 5.43 8.74
N VAL A 39 -5.52 6.75 8.85
CA VAL A 39 -4.90 7.69 7.92
C VAL A 39 -3.62 8.21 8.55
N VAL A 40 -2.49 7.97 7.90
CA VAL A 40 -1.20 8.47 8.37
C VAL A 40 -0.86 9.75 7.65
N ASP A 41 -1.07 10.87 8.32
CA ASP A 41 -0.72 12.19 7.79
C ASP A 41 0.78 12.43 7.88
N ASN A 42 1.44 12.51 6.73
CA ASN A 42 2.88 12.70 6.64
C ASN A 42 3.23 14.13 6.23
N ASN A 43 2.88 15.08 7.10
CA ASN A 43 3.10 16.53 6.96
C ASN A 43 2.24 17.18 5.86
N SER A 44 0.95 16.87 5.78
CA SER A 44 0.04 17.59 4.89
C SER A 44 -0.10 19.06 5.32
N THR A 45 -0.16 19.92 4.33
CA THR A 45 -0.37 21.38 4.50
C THR A 45 -1.78 21.82 4.11
N ASP A 46 -2.58 20.88 3.59
CA ASP A 46 -3.98 21.06 3.21
C ASP A 46 -4.95 20.54 4.29
N SER A 47 -6.21 20.36 3.94
CA SER A 47 -7.25 19.89 4.86
C SER A 47 -7.31 18.36 5.01
N SER A 48 -6.37 17.59 4.48
CA SER A 48 -6.43 16.11 4.46
C SER A 48 -6.69 15.49 5.83
N ALA A 49 -5.89 15.84 6.83
CA ALA A 49 -6.03 15.30 8.20
C ALA A 49 -7.37 15.67 8.84
N LYS A 50 -7.84 16.91 8.62
CA LYS A 50 -9.13 17.38 9.13
C LYS A 50 -10.30 16.61 8.50
N ILE A 51 -10.24 16.40 7.19
CA ILE A 51 -11.25 15.63 6.45
C ILE A 51 -11.26 14.18 6.93
N ALA A 52 -10.09 13.54 7.01
CA ALA A 52 -9.98 12.17 7.47
C ALA A 52 -10.59 11.95 8.85
N LYS A 53 -10.30 12.86 9.80
CA LYS A 53 -10.88 12.82 11.15
C LYS A 53 -12.40 13.00 11.13
N LYS A 54 -12.93 13.93 10.31
CA LYS A 54 -14.37 14.15 10.15
C LYS A 54 -15.09 12.92 9.58
N MET A 55 -14.41 12.16 8.69
CA MET A 55 -14.92 10.92 8.09
C MET A 55 -14.82 9.70 9.03
N GLY A 56 -14.37 9.88 10.28
CA GLY A 56 -14.29 8.82 11.29
C GLY A 56 -13.00 8.00 11.26
N ALA A 57 -12.04 8.34 10.42
CA ALA A 57 -10.74 7.67 10.42
C ALA A 57 -9.89 8.09 11.64
N ARG A 58 -9.10 7.16 12.16
CA ARG A 58 -8.09 7.46 13.16
C ARG A 58 -6.86 8.07 12.46
N VAL A 59 -6.58 9.33 12.75
CA VAL A 59 -5.44 10.05 12.18
C VAL A 59 -4.21 9.84 13.05
N VAL A 60 -3.11 9.40 12.43
CA VAL A 60 -1.77 9.28 12.99
C VAL A 60 -0.89 10.30 12.30
N PHE A 61 -0.12 11.08 13.07
CA PHE A 61 0.83 12.05 12.50
C PHE A 61 2.23 11.45 12.50
N GLU A 62 2.86 11.39 11.32
CA GLU A 62 4.28 11.02 11.16
C GLU A 62 5.07 12.22 10.67
N GLN A 63 5.93 12.75 11.57
CA GLN A 63 6.70 13.97 11.30
C GLN A 63 7.88 13.74 10.35
N LYS A 64 8.44 12.52 10.33
CA LYS A 64 9.53 12.19 9.41
C LYS A 64 8.97 12.00 8.01
N PRO A 65 9.33 12.87 7.03
CA PRO A 65 8.78 12.75 5.69
C PRO A 65 9.24 11.45 5.02
N GLY A 66 8.32 10.82 4.29
CA GLY A 66 8.62 9.63 3.49
C GLY A 66 7.50 8.59 3.53
N TYR A 67 7.27 7.97 2.40
CA TYR A 67 6.22 6.96 2.22
C TYR A 67 6.39 5.76 3.17
N GLY A 68 7.62 5.23 3.25
CA GLY A 68 7.94 4.14 4.17
C GLY A 68 7.75 4.54 5.64
N ASN A 69 8.13 5.77 6.03
CA ASN A 69 7.89 6.27 7.39
C ASN A 69 6.40 6.30 7.72
N ALA A 70 5.57 6.81 6.79
CA ALA A 70 4.13 6.86 6.96
C ALA A 70 3.54 5.45 7.12
N LEU A 71 3.90 4.52 6.25
CA LEU A 71 3.40 3.14 6.34
C LEU A 71 3.85 2.45 7.64
N ARG A 72 5.12 2.57 8.02
CA ARG A 72 5.62 2.01 9.28
C ARG A 72 4.86 2.55 10.49
N ALA A 73 4.61 3.86 10.53
CA ALA A 73 3.84 4.48 11.61
C ALA A 73 2.39 3.95 11.66
N GLY A 74 1.77 3.75 10.49
CA GLY A 74 0.43 3.19 10.39
C GLY A 74 0.36 1.72 10.82
N LEU A 75 1.28 0.90 10.31
CA LEU A 75 1.40 -0.51 10.67
C LEU A 75 1.59 -0.71 12.18
N ALA A 76 2.46 0.09 12.80
CA ALA A 76 2.69 0.05 14.26
C ALA A 76 1.47 0.43 15.10
N LYS A 77 0.46 1.08 14.51
CA LYS A 77 -0.78 1.50 15.20
C LYS A 77 -1.99 0.64 14.84
N ALA A 78 -1.87 -0.21 13.82
CA ALA A 78 -2.91 -1.13 13.41
C ALA A 78 -3.19 -2.19 14.49
N LYS A 79 -4.47 -2.52 14.68
CA LYS A 79 -4.92 -3.49 15.69
C LYS A 79 -5.68 -4.68 15.08
N GLY A 80 -5.94 -4.63 13.79
CA GLY A 80 -6.62 -5.71 13.06
C GLY A 80 -5.77 -6.98 12.99
N GLU A 81 -6.41 -8.13 12.94
CA GLU A 81 -5.75 -9.40 12.66
C GLU A 81 -5.09 -9.38 11.29
N VAL A 82 -5.75 -8.72 10.34
CA VAL A 82 -5.25 -8.42 9.00
C VAL A 82 -5.11 -6.91 8.83
N ILE A 83 -4.07 -6.49 8.12
CA ILE A 83 -3.82 -5.09 7.82
C ILE A 83 -3.73 -4.96 6.31
N ILE A 84 -4.61 -4.17 5.71
CA ILE A 84 -4.56 -3.81 4.28
C ILE A 84 -4.10 -2.36 4.18
N MET A 85 -3.13 -2.09 3.33
CA MET A 85 -2.63 -0.74 3.07
C MET A 85 -2.82 -0.37 1.60
N GLY A 86 -3.04 0.91 1.34
CA GLY A 86 -3.16 1.44 -0.02
C GLY A 86 -3.17 2.96 -0.05
N ASP A 87 -2.80 3.53 -1.20
CA ASP A 87 -2.73 4.97 -1.39
C ASP A 87 -4.12 5.60 -1.39
N CYS A 88 -4.28 6.73 -0.68
CA CYS A 88 -5.57 7.43 -0.58
C CYS A 88 -5.80 8.44 -1.70
N ASP A 89 -5.38 8.13 -2.92
CA ASP A 89 -5.42 8.99 -4.10
C ASP A 89 -6.44 8.54 -5.17
N MET A 90 -7.34 7.61 -4.79
CA MET A 90 -8.36 6.98 -5.63
C MET A 90 -7.81 6.08 -6.74
N THR A 91 -6.51 5.79 -6.78
CA THR A 91 -5.96 4.87 -7.79
C THR A 91 -6.29 3.41 -7.48
N TYR A 92 -6.62 3.07 -6.24
CA TYR A 92 -7.10 1.76 -5.81
C TYR A 92 -8.56 1.79 -5.37
N ASP A 93 -9.21 0.63 -5.46
CA ASP A 93 -10.60 0.43 -5.07
C ASP A 93 -10.68 -0.17 -3.67
N PHE A 94 -10.98 0.66 -2.67
CA PHE A 94 -11.18 0.17 -1.32
C PHE A 94 -12.57 -0.44 -1.07
N SER A 95 -13.49 -0.34 -2.02
CA SER A 95 -14.82 -0.96 -1.90
C SER A 95 -14.82 -2.45 -2.23
N ASN A 96 -13.74 -2.97 -2.84
CA ASN A 96 -13.62 -4.36 -3.26
C ASN A 96 -12.29 -4.99 -2.80
N LEU A 97 -12.22 -5.32 -1.52
CA LEU A 97 -11.04 -5.94 -0.90
C LEU A 97 -11.26 -7.42 -0.53
N HIS A 98 -12.39 -8.04 -0.95
CA HIS A 98 -12.77 -9.39 -0.56
C HIS A 98 -11.68 -10.42 -0.86
N GLU A 99 -11.21 -10.49 -2.12
CA GLU A 99 -10.19 -11.47 -2.51
C GLU A 99 -8.88 -11.29 -1.74
N MET A 100 -8.47 -10.02 -1.50
CA MET A 100 -7.27 -9.73 -0.71
C MET A 100 -7.46 -10.15 0.75
N TYR A 101 -8.60 -9.88 1.35
CA TYR A 101 -8.92 -10.27 2.72
C TYR A 101 -8.96 -11.80 2.86
N ASP A 102 -9.61 -12.51 1.93
CA ASP A 102 -9.72 -13.97 1.95
C ASP A 102 -8.35 -14.66 1.79
N LEU A 103 -7.48 -14.11 0.93
CA LEU A 103 -6.12 -14.61 0.77
C LEU A 103 -5.28 -14.40 2.02
N LEU A 104 -5.49 -13.29 2.76
CA LEU A 104 -4.80 -13.03 4.03
C LEU A 104 -5.23 -13.97 5.17
N GLN A 105 -6.36 -14.69 5.04
CA GLN A 105 -6.70 -15.75 6.00
C GLN A 105 -5.76 -16.95 5.89
N LYS A 106 -5.05 -17.12 4.76
CA LYS A 106 -4.22 -18.29 4.43
C LYS A 106 -2.76 -17.95 4.14
N ASN A 107 -2.44 -16.67 3.96
CA ASN A 107 -1.10 -16.21 3.61
C ASN A 107 -0.70 -15.04 4.49
N ASP A 108 0.59 -14.90 4.73
CA ASP A 108 1.15 -13.86 5.59
C ASP A 108 1.17 -12.49 4.93
N LEU A 109 1.44 -12.45 3.61
CA LEU A 109 1.52 -11.24 2.80
C LEU A 109 0.74 -11.42 1.50
N VAL A 110 -0.06 -10.44 1.11
CA VAL A 110 -0.77 -10.42 -0.17
C VAL A 110 -0.44 -9.14 -0.91
N ILE A 111 0.01 -9.27 -2.16
CA ILE A 111 0.38 -8.16 -3.03
C ILE A 111 -0.64 -8.03 -4.16
N GLY A 112 -1.11 -6.81 -4.42
CA GLY A 112 -1.91 -6.53 -5.58
C GLY A 112 -1.09 -6.66 -6.88
N ASP A 113 -1.66 -7.26 -7.92
CA ASP A 113 -1.06 -7.35 -9.26
C ASP A 113 -1.88 -6.52 -10.24
N ARG A 114 -1.37 -5.33 -10.57
CA ARG A 114 -2.00 -4.40 -11.53
C ARG A 114 -1.92 -4.89 -12.96
N PHE A 115 -0.91 -5.69 -13.27
CA PHE A 115 -0.74 -6.24 -14.62
C PHE A 115 -1.72 -7.36 -14.90
N LYS A 116 -2.13 -8.12 -13.88
CA LYS A 116 -3.17 -9.14 -13.98
C LYS A 116 -4.58 -8.53 -13.87
N GLY A 117 -4.77 -7.56 -12.96
CA GLY A 117 -6.08 -6.95 -12.72
C GLY A 117 -6.49 -5.89 -13.74
N GLY A 118 -5.50 -5.21 -14.32
CA GLY A 118 -5.72 -4.21 -15.36
C GLY A 118 -5.29 -2.80 -14.95
N ILE A 119 -4.80 -2.07 -15.92
CA ILE A 119 -4.38 -0.67 -15.78
C ILE A 119 -5.27 0.16 -16.70
N ARG A 120 -6.08 1.07 -16.14
CA ARG A 120 -6.94 1.95 -16.95
C ARG A 120 -6.10 2.83 -17.86
N LYS A 121 -6.61 3.09 -19.06
CA LYS A 121 -5.93 3.96 -20.04
C LYS A 121 -5.57 5.31 -19.42
N GLY A 122 -4.27 5.63 -19.43
CA GLY A 122 -3.74 6.86 -18.84
C GLY A 122 -3.41 6.80 -17.34
N ALA A 123 -3.70 5.70 -16.65
CA ALA A 123 -3.39 5.55 -15.22
C ALA A 123 -1.90 5.35 -14.94
N MET A 124 -1.15 4.82 -15.90
CA MET A 124 0.29 4.60 -15.78
C MET A 124 1.00 5.02 -17.08
N PRO A 125 1.99 5.92 -17.04
CA PRO A 125 2.83 6.24 -18.20
C PRO A 125 3.60 5.01 -18.70
N LEU A 126 3.85 4.94 -20.01
CA LEU A 126 4.57 3.79 -20.62
C LEU A 126 5.96 3.57 -20.01
N SER A 127 6.71 4.64 -19.74
CA SER A 127 8.01 4.56 -19.07
C SER A 127 7.91 3.89 -17.69
N HIS A 128 6.86 4.19 -16.95
CA HIS A 128 6.58 3.59 -15.64
C HIS A 128 6.20 2.11 -15.77
N HIS A 129 5.38 1.78 -16.77
CA HIS A 129 4.98 0.41 -17.06
C HIS A 129 6.20 -0.49 -17.37
N ILE A 130 7.16 0.00 -18.17
CA ILE A 130 8.39 -0.71 -18.47
C ILE A 130 9.32 -0.78 -17.26
N GLY A 131 9.51 0.35 -16.55
CA GLY A 131 10.38 0.43 -15.37
C GLY A 131 9.92 -0.48 -14.24
N VAL A 132 8.63 -0.49 -13.91
CA VAL A 132 8.07 -1.35 -12.86
C VAL A 132 8.24 -2.83 -13.20
N ARG A 133 7.98 -3.24 -14.44
CA ARG A 133 8.19 -4.64 -14.87
C ARG A 133 9.65 -5.04 -14.83
N GLY A 134 10.56 -4.15 -15.27
CA GLY A 134 11.99 -4.39 -15.23
C GLY A 134 12.50 -4.56 -13.80
N LEU A 135 12.17 -3.63 -12.91
CA LEU A 135 12.55 -3.73 -11.50
C LEU A 135 11.94 -4.96 -10.82
N SER A 136 10.68 -5.29 -11.11
CA SER A 136 10.04 -6.50 -10.58
C SER A 136 10.74 -7.78 -11.09
N LEU A 137 11.21 -7.80 -12.34
CA LEU A 137 12.00 -8.94 -12.86
C LEU A 137 13.30 -9.10 -12.09
N VAL A 138 14.05 -8.01 -11.89
CA VAL A 138 15.31 -8.04 -11.13
C VAL A 138 15.05 -8.48 -9.69
N GLY A 139 14.00 -7.96 -9.04
CA GLY A 139 13.59 -8.37 -7.69
C GLY A 139 13.24 -9.85 -7.60
N ARG A 140 12.48 -10.40 -8.56
CA ARG A 140 12.18 -11.83 -8.60
C ARG A 140 13.42 -12.69 -8.68
N MET A 141 14.36 -12.31 -9.55
CA MET A 141 15.64 -13.05 -9.71
C MET A 141 16.48 -12.97 -8.42
N ARG A 142 16.49 -11.81 -7.76
CA ARG A 142 17.31 -11.59 -6.57
C ARG A 142 16.77 -12.33 -5.34
N TYR A 143 15.44 -12.36 -5.16
CA TYR A 143 14.79 -12.92 -3.98
C TYR A 143 14.16 -14.30 -4.21
N GLY A 144 14.19 -14.84 -5.41
CA GLY A 144 13.62 -16.17 -5.70
C GLY A 144 12.10 -16.23 -5.50
N THR A 145 11.38 -15.18 -5.85
CA THR A 145 9.93 -15.10 -5.66
C THR A 145 9.17 -14.93 -6.98
N ASP A 146 7.89 -15.34 -6.99
CA ASP A 146 7.01 -15.21 -8.17
C ASP A 146 6.20 -13.92 -8.21
N VAL A 147 6.43 -12.98 -7.29
CA VAL A 147 5.69 -11.71 -7.25
C VAL A 147 5.88 -10.93 -8.55
N LYS A 148 4.77 -10.61 -9.24
CA LYS A 148 4.80 -9.96 -10.56
C LYS A 148 4.87 -8.44 -10.46
N ASP A 149 4.27 -7.84 -9.44
CA ASP A 149 4.19 -6.39 -9.24
C ASP A 149 4.76 -5.97 -7.88
N PHE A 150 6.07 -5.77 -7.82
CA PHE A 150 6.79 -5.33 -6.60
C PHE A 150 6.35 -3.96 -6.10
N HIS A 151 5.72 -3.16 -6.95
CA HIS A 151 5.48 -1.74 -6.69
C HIS A 151 3.99 -1.39 -6.58
N CYS A 152 3.11 -2.40 -6.51
CA CYS A 152 1.70 -2.16 -6.23
C CYS A 152 1.56 -1.57 -4.82
N GLY A 153 0.85 -0.44 -4.68
CA GLY A 153 0.60 0.19 -3.37
C GLY A 153 -0.48 -0.54 -2.57
N LEU A 154 -1.42 -1.23 -3.24
CA LEU A 154 -2.44 -2.03 -2.54
C LEU A 154 -1.87 -3.39 -2.16
N ARG A 155 -1.73 -3.63 -0.88
CA ARG A 155 -1.18 -4.86 -0.31
C ARG A 155 -1.70 -5.10 1.10
N GLY A 156 -1.58 -6.33 1.59
CA GLY A 156 -1.99 -6.67 2.94
C GLY A 156 -0.99 -7.59 3.63
N ILE A 157 -0.96 -7.53 4.95
CA ILE A 157 -0.12 -8.36 5.81
C ILE A 157 -0.91 -8.81 7.03
N ARG A 158 -0.71 -10.03 7.50
CA ARG A 158 -1.22 -10.47 8.80
C ARG A 158 -0.45 -9.78 9.92
N ASN A 159 -1.15 -9.39 10.97
CA ASN A 159 -0.51 -8.72 12.11
C ASN A 159 0.53 -9.61 12.80
N GLU A 160 0.27 -10.91 12.86
CA GLU A 160 1.24 -11.91 13.35
C GLU A 160 2.52 -11.93 12.52
N ALA A 161 2.41 -11.87 11.19
CA ALA A 161 3.55 -11.84 10.28
C ALA A 161 4.32 -10.51 10.39
N LEU A 162 3.62 -9.40 10.66
CA LEU A 162 4.26 -8.10 10.90
C LEU A 162 5.24 -8.15 12.08
N GLY A 163 4.95 -8.94 13.10
CA GLY A 163 5.85 -9.14 14.24
C GLY A 163 7.15 -9.90 13.92
N LYS A 164 7.25 -10.53 12.74
CA LYS A 164 8.42 -11.30 12.30
C LYS A 164 9.38 -10.49 11.40
N VAL A 165 9.01 -9.29 11.00
CA VAL A 165 9.75 -8.45 10.05
C VAL A 165 10.16 -7.11 10.68
N ASP A 166 11.29 -6.56 10.24
CA ASP A 166 11.80 -5.27 10.71
C ASP A 166 12.00 -4.32 9.51
N TYR A 167 10.97 -3.55 9.21
CA TYR A 167 11.01 -2.57 8.13
C TYR A 167 11.79 -1.31 8.52
N ARG A 168 12.74 -0.89 7.68
CA ARG A 168 13.67 0.21 7.96
C ARG A 168 13.64 1.32 6.93
N THR A 169 13.25 1.02 5.70
CA THR A 169 13.27 1.99 4.61
C THR A 169 12.25 3.10 4.84
N THR A 170 12.61 4.29 4.35
CA THR A 170 11.84 5.51 4.61
C THR A 170 11.05 6.01 3.42
N GLY A 171 11.38 5.56 2.21
CA GLY A 171 10.77 6.03 0.97
C GLY A 171 9.95 4.98 0.23
N MET A 172 9.87 5.13 -1.10
CA MET A 172 9.07 4.24 -1.95
C MET A 172 9.62 2.81 -2.03
N GLU A 173 10.92 2.63 -1.77
CA GLU A 173 11.57 1.32 -1.69
C GLU A 173 11.01 0.42 -0.60
N PHE A 174 10.21 0.96 0.32
CA PHE A 174 9.43 0.19 1.30
C PHE A 174 8.59 -0.90 0.63
N ALA A 175 8.09 -0.63 -0.58
CA ALA A 175 7.34 -1.61 -1.35
C ALA A 175 8.18 -2.86 -1.71
N THR A 176 9.46 -2.66 -2.03
CA THR A 176 10.41 -3.75 -2.29
C THR A 176 10.84 -4.43 -1.00
N GLU A 177 11.10 -3.65 0.05
CA GLU A 177 11.49 -4.16 1.37
C GLU A 177 10.45 -5.14 1.93
N MET A 178 9.16 -4.83 1.82
CA MET A 178 8.11 -5.74 2.30
C MET A 178 8.21 -7.14 1.69
N ILE A 179 8.51 -7.23 0.40
CA ILE A 179 8.64 -8.52 -0.28
C ILE A 179 9.96 -9.19 0.11
N ALA A 180 11.05 -8.44 0.15
CA ALA A 180 12.36 -8.97 0.54
C ALA A 180 12.35 -9.52 1.96
N GLU A 181 11.77 -8.79 2.91
CA GLU A 181 11.65 -9.23 4.30
C GLU A 181 10.71 -10.43 4.45
N ALA A 182 9.63 -10.48 3.66
CA ALA A 182 8.75 -11.64 3.66
C ALA A 182 9.49 -12.91 3.20
N VAL A 183 10.28 -12.81 2.12
CA VAL A 183 11.09 -13.95 1.64
C VAL A 183 12.15 -14.35 2.66
N ARG A 184 12.86 -13.40 3.27
CA ARG A 184 13.91 -13.67 4.26
C ARG A 184 13.40 -14.35 5.53
N ASN A 185 12.16 -14.09 5.87
CA ASN A 185 11.52 -14.66 7.06
C ASN A 185 10.57 -15.82 6.73
N ASP A 186 10.70 -16.43 5.54
CA ASP A 186 9.92 -17.57 5.07
C ASP A 186 8.39 -17.35 5.17
N LEU A 187 7.94 -16.11 4.99
CA LEU A 187 6.52 -15.77 4.99
C LEU A 187 5.87 -16.22 3.68
N THR A 188 4.65 -16.70 3.78
CA THR A 188 3.84 -17.07 2.62
C THR A 188 3.34 -15.82 1.89
N ILE A 189 3.59 -15.75 0.56
CA ILE A 189 3.20 -14.60 -0.27
C ILE A 189 2.18 -15.04 -1.32
N ALA A 190 1.05 -14.36 -1.38
CA ALA A 190 0.07 -14.50 -2.46
C ALA A 190 -0.09 -13.20 -3.25
N GLN A 191 -0.73 -13.30 -4.42
CA GLN A 191 -1.02 -12.15 -5.29
C GLN A 191 -2.49 -12.16 -5.67
N THR A 192 -3.09 -10.97 -5.73
CA THR A 192 -4.48 -10.78 -6.18
C THR A 192 -4.55 -9.75 -7.30
N PRO A 193 -5.36 -9.97 -8.34
CA PRO A 193 -5.57 -8.97 -9.39
C PRO A 193 -6.16 -7.69 -8.80
N VAL A 194 -5.56 -6.54 -9.12
CA VAL A 194 -6.12 -5.23 -8.74
C VAL A 194 -6.17 -4.29 -9.93
N ILE A 195 -7.23 -3.51 -10.03
CA ILE A 195 -7.39 -2.51 -11.10
C ILE A 195 -6.70 -1.22 -10.65
N LEU A 196 -5.74 -0.73 -11.44
CA LEU A 196 -5.21 0.61 -11.28
C LEU A 196 -6.15 1.60 -11.97
N ARG A 197 -6.82 2.44 -11.20
CA ARG A 197 -7.70 3.52 -11.64
C ARG A 197 -6.89 4.78 -12.00
N ASN A 198 -7.49 5.69 -12.75
CA ASN A 198 -6.91 7.02 -12.96
C ASN A 198 -7.04 7.84 -11.67
N SER A 199 -5.98 8.55 -11.31
CA SER A 199 -6.05 9.53 -10.24
C SER A 199 -6.92 10.74 -10.64
N VAL A 200 -7.33 11.55 -9.67
CA VAL A 200 -8.16 12.73 -9.92
C VAL A 200 -7.43 13.74 -10.80
N LYS A 201 -8.14 14.32 -11.77
CA LYS A 201 -7.60 15.32 -12.70
C LYS A 201 -6.97 16.48 -11.93
N GLY A 202 -5.76 16.84 -12.29
CA GLY A 202 -4.99 17.95 -11.66
C GLY A 202 -4.21 17.57 -10.40
N ARG A 203 -4.25 16.30 -9.95
CA ARG A 203 -3.34 15.80 -8.92
C ARG A 203 -1.93 15.66 -9.47
N ARG A 204 -0.93 16.12 -8.71
CA ARG A 204 0.49 15.94 -9.06
C ARG A 204 0.99 14.61 -8.47
N PRO A 205 1.59 13.74 -9.28
CA PRO A 205 2.25 12.53 -8.77
C PRO A 205 3.34 12.91 -7.75
N LYS A 206 3.39 12.21 -6.63
CA LYS A 206 4.42 12.42 -5.60
C LYS A 206 5.65 11.56 -5.82
N LEU A 207 5.51 10.53 -6.65
CA LEU A 207 6.59 9.65 -7.06
C LEU A 207 7.49 10.33 -8.10
N ASN A 208 8.79 10.30 -7.84
CA ASN A 208 9.81 10.69 -8.82
C ASN A 208 10.39 9.43 -9.47
N THR A 209 10.01 9.17 -10.73
CA THR A 209 10.32 7.93 -11.43
C THR A 209 11.81 7.57 -11.43
N ILE A 210 12.69 8.55 -11.60
CA ILE A 210 14.16 8.31 -11.67
C ILE A 210 14.70 8.07 -10.27
N ARG A 211 14.50 9.02 -9.36
CA ARG A 211 15.02 8.92 -7.98
C ARG A 211 14.51 7.68 -7.26
N ASP A 212 13.20 7.45 -7.33
CA ASP A 212 12.60 6.36 -6.60
C ASP A 212 12.90 5.01 -7.28
N GLY A 213 13.02 4.97 -8.62
CA GLY A 213 13.52 3.80 -9.36
C GLY A 213 14.94 3.41 -8.94
N PHE A 214 15.86 4.38 -8.79
CA PHE A 214 17.20 4.13 -8.26
C PHE A 214 17.18 3.65 -6.80
N ARG A 215 16.29 4.15 -5.95
CA ARG A 215 16.15 3.67 -4.57
C ARG A 215 15.73 2.20 -4.52
N HIS A 216 14.75 1.81 -5.34
CA HIS A 216 14.33 0.41 -5.47
C HIS A 216 15.49 -0.47 -5.97
N LEU A 217 16.17 -0.06 -7.06
CA LEU A 217 17.29 -0.82 -7.61
C LEU A 217 18.43 -0.97 -6.59
N ASN A 218 18.80 0.12 -5.92
CA ASN A 218 19.82 0.10 -4.88
C ASN A 218 19.44 -0.85 -3.74
N TYR A 219 18.17 -0.83 -3.31
CA TYR A 219 17.70 -1.76 -2.29
C TYR A 219 17.81 -3.23 -2.77
N ILE A 220 17.39 -3.53 -4.00
CA ILE A 220 17.45 -4.90 -4.56
C ILE A 220 18.89 -5.41 -4.64
N ILE A 221 19.85 -4.55 -4.98
CA ILE A 221 21.25 -4.96 -5.20
C ILE A 221 21.98 -5.14 -3.85
N TRP A 222 21.79 -4.25 -2.91
CA TRP A 222 22.65 -4.15 -1.72
C TRP A 222 22.02 -4.69 -0.43
N GLN A 223 20.74 -4.99 -0.46
CA GLN A 223 20.03 -5.61 0.66
C GLN A 223 19.51 -7.00 0.27
#